data_8ee3c2c7fdb12d60130c9b9d7a2a1168
#
_entry.id   8ee3c2c7fdb12d60130c9b9d7a2a1168
#
_cell.length_a   1.000
_cell.length_b   1.000
_cell.length_c   1.000
_cell.angle_alpha   90.00
_cell.angle_beta   90.00
_cell.angle_gamma   90.00
#
_symmetry.space_group_name_H-M   'P 1'
#
loop_
_entity.id
_entity.type
_entity.pdbx_description
1 polymer ?
#
loop_
_entity_poly.entity_id
_entity_poly.type
_entity_poly.pdbx_seq_one_letter_code
_entity_poly.pdbx_strand_id
1 'polypeptide(L)'
;TNATDGDLDIAYALIEASKQWPNSQTNYKAAAQKLLSGIKARNYNSTNKLLTVGDWATKDSDSYNLIRPSDIVPSYFDTFAAFSGDDFWRTLKKNSVKALENLSNQHKTGLLPDFAWVEKDTVTPAKKNQIAGANDGNYGANACRIPWRLASSNDKDVNQVLSKMMNFFLEKNTINEGYTL
;
A
#
# COMPACT_ATOMS: atom_id res chain seq x y z
N THR A 1 -6.19 -10.46 14.64
CA THR A 1 -6.51 -9.49 13.57
C THR A 1 -5.43 -8.44 13.48
N ASN A 2 -4.91 -8.20 12.31
CA ASN A 2 -3.91 -7.19 12.02
C ASN A 2 -4.45 -6.13 11.03
N ALA A 3 -3.63 -5.12 10.74
CA ALA A 3 -3.80 -4.23 9.60
C ALA A 3 -2.52 -4.30 8.76
N THR A 4 -2.67 -4.45 7.45
CA THR A 4 -1.55 -4.70 6.55
C THR A 4 -0.49 -3.60 6.59
N ASP A 5 -0.89 -2.32 6.67
CA ASP A 5 0.05 -1.20 6.79
C ASP A 5 0.93 -1.31 8.06
N GLY A 6 0.33 -1.65 9.19
CA GLY A 6 1.08 -1.84 10.44
C GLY A 6 2.09 -2.99 10.35
N ASP A 7 1.70 -4.12 9.75
CA ASP A 7 2.62 -5.25 9.56
C ASP A 7 3.80 -4.89 8.63
N LEU A 8 3.54 -4.13 7.57
CA LEU A 8 4.58 -3.66 6.65
C LEU A 8 5.56 -2.71 7.36
N ASP A 9 5.04 -1.75 8.14
CA ASP A 9 5.86 -0.81 8.91
C ASP A 9 6.71 -1.55 9.96
N ILE A 10 6.14 -2.54 10.67
CA ILE A 10 6.87 -3.37 11.64
C ILE A 10 7.94 -4.22 10.93
N ALA A 11 7.62 -4.85 9.80
CA ALA A 11 8.59 -5.65 9.04
C ALA A 11 9.78 -4.81 8.58
N TYR A 12 9.50 -3.60 8.04
CA TYR A 12 10.55 -2.67 7.65
C TYR A 12 11.41 -2.24 8.85
N ALA A 13 10.79 -1.86 9.96
CA ALA A 13 11.49 -1.46 11.18
C ALA A 13 12.39 -2.60 11.73
N LEU A 14 11.91 -3.85 11.71
CA LEU A 14 12.70 -5.01 12.13
C LEU A 14 13.91 -5.26 11.23
N ILE A 15 13.78 -5.04 9.91
CA ILE A 15 14.89 -5.14 8.97
C ILE A 15 15.93 -4.06 9.27
N GLU A 16 15.52 -2.80 9.46
CA GLU A 16 16.43 -1.72 9.80
C GLU A 16 17.09 -1.92 11.17
N ALA A 17 16.35 -2.39 12.17
CA ALA A 17 16.88 -2.77 13.47
C ALA A 17 17.95 -3.87 13.37
N SER A 18 17.74 -4.86 12.47
CA SER A 18 18.71 -5.93 12.26
C SER A 18 20.03 -5.45 11.67
N LYS A 19 20.00 -4.37 10.90
CA LYS A 19 21.21 -3.73 10.34
C LYS A 19 21.88 -2.85 11.38
N GLN A 20 21.11 -2.07 12.13
CA GLN A 20 21.61 -1.13 13.12
C GLN A 20 22.18 -1.83 14.36
N TRP A 21 21.59 -2.93 14.78
CA TRP A 21 21.96 -3.67 15.98
C TRP A 21 22.22 -5.17 15.70
N PRO A 22 23.25 -5.51 14.88
CA PRO A 22 23.48 -6.90 14.44
C PRO A 22 23.85 -7.85 15.58
N ASN A 23 24.38 -7.32 16.68
CA ASN A 23 24.80 -8.09 17.88
C ASN A 23 23.79 -7.98 19.04
N SER A 24 22.57 -7.52 18.79
CA SER A 24 21.52 -7.48 19.82
C SER A 24 21.16 -8.88 20.32
N GLN A 25 20.79 -8.96 21.60
CA GLN A 25 20.19 -10.20 22.15
C GLN A 25 18.86 -10.53 21.49
N THR A 26 18.15 -9.52 20.97
CA THR A 26 16.93 -9.71 20.17
C THR A 26 17.30 -10.04 18.73
N ASN A 27 16.84 -11.20 18.25
CA ASN A 27 17.08 -11.61 16.87
C ASN A 27 16.09 -10.92 15.91
N TYR A 28 16.34 -9.63 15.63
CA TYR A 28 15.50 -8.82 14.72
C TYR A 28 15.40 -9.42 13.32
N LYS A 29 16.49 -10.03 12.83
CA LYS A 29 16.52 -10.69 11.51
C LYS A 29 15.52 -11.84 11.43
N ALA A 30 15.52 -12.73 12.42
CA ALA A 30 14.57 -13.84 12.45
C ALA A 30 13.12 -13.35 12.63
N ALA A 31 12.91 -12.30 13.44
CA ALA A 31 11.59 -11.68 13.60
C ALA A 31 11.07 -11.09 12.31
N ALA A 32 11.90 -10.36 11.55
CA ALA A 32 11.57 -9.83 10.23
C ALA A 32 11.21 -10.95 9.24
N GLN A 33 12.03 -12.00 9.14
CA GLN A 33 11.77 -13.14 8.26
C GLN A 33 10.42 -13.82 8.58
N LYS A 34 10.13 -14.03 9.85
CA LYS A 34 8.87 -14.62 10.30
C LYS A 34 7.68 -13.74 9.91
N LEU A 35 7.78 -12.42 10.11
CA LEU A 35 6.71 -11.49 9.78
C LEU A 35 6.48 -11.42 8.27
N LEU A 36 7.54 -11.30 7.45
CA LEU A 36 7.41 -11.31 5.99
C LEU A 36 6.76 -12.59 5.46
N SER A 37 7.12 -13.74 6.02
CA SER A 37 6.48 -15.02 5.68
C SER A 37 5.01 -15.03 6.06
N GLY A 38 4.66 -14.44 7.22
CA GLY A 38 3.27 -14.30 7.68
C GLY A 38 2.44 -13.41 6.77
N ILE A 39 2.96 -12.25 6.38
CA ILE A 39 2.30 -11.31 5.45
C ILE A 39 2.04 -12.02 4.12
N LYS A 40 3.06 -12.64 3.53
CA LYS A 40 2.92 -13.39 2.27
C LYS A 40 1.85 -14.48 2.35
N ALA A 41 1.78 -15.20 3.46
CA ALA A 41 0.86 -16.32 3.63
C ALA A 41 -0.58 -15.90 3.92
N ARG A 42 -0.81 -14.76 4.60
CA ARG A 42 -2.12 -14.41 5.16
C ARG A 42 -2.74 -13.14 4.57
N ASN A 43 -1.92 -12.20 4.11
CA ASN A 43 -2.39 -10.91 3.61
C ASN A 43 -2.37 -10.83 2.07
N TYR A 44 -2.03 -11.93 1.37
CA TYR A 44 -1.93 -11.92 -0.08
C TYR A 44 -3.17 -12.55 -0.74
N ASN A 45 -3.83 -11.75 -1.59
CA ASN A 45 -4.88 -12.23 -2.47
C ASN A 45 -4.27 -12.74 -3.79
N SER A 46 -4.24 -14.06 -3.95
CA SER A 46 -3.66 -14.70 -5.14
C SER A 46 -4.47 -14.50 -6.42
N THR A 47 -5.74 -14.08 -6.31
CA THR A 47 -6.63 -13.82 -7.47
C THR A 47 -6.27 -12.50 -8.14
N ASN A 48 -6.16 -11.42 -7.36
CA ASN A 48 -5.82 -10.09 -7.87
C ASN A 48 -4.33 -9.74 -7.72
N LYS A 49 -3.55 -10.60 -7.03
CA LYS A 49 -2.09 -10.50 -6.85
C LYS A 49 -1.64 -9.27 -6.07
N LEU A 50 -2.48 -8.80 -5.14
CA LEU A 50 -2.22 -7.67 -4.24
C LEU A 50 -2.33 -8.10 -2.78
N LEU A 51 -1.89 -7.25 -1.86
CA LEU A 51 -2.17 -7.44 -0.44
C LEU A 51 -3.60 -7.02 -0.12
N THR A 52 -4.23 -7.75 0.78
CA THR A 52 -5.52 -7.41 1.41
C THR A 52 -5.31 -6.39 2.52
N VAL A 53 -6.38 -5.80 3.02
CA VAL A 53 -6.32 -4.79 4.10
C VAL A 53 -5.95 -5.36 5.48
N GLY A 54 -5.93 -6.69 5.62
CA GLY A 54 -5.54 -7.41 6.84
C GLY A 54 -5.71 -8.92 6.67
N ASP A 55 -5.21 -9.71 7.62
CA ASP A 55 -5.29 -11.18 7.62
C ASP A 55 -6.72 -11.74 7.77
N TRP A 56 -7.64 -10.89 8.20
CA TRP A 56 -9.06 -11.18 8.32
C TRP A 56 -9.84 -11.07 7.01
N ALA A 57 -9.28 -10.39 6.01
CA ALA A 57 -9.84 -10.28 4.66
C ALA A 57 -9.48 -11.52 3.83
N THR A 58 -10.02 -12.68 4.26
CA THR A 58 -9.78 -13.99 3.65
C THR A 58 -10.63 -14.20 2.40
N LYS A 59 -10.38 -15.29 1.67
CA LYS A 59 -11.10 -15.62 0.42
C LYS A 59 -12.62 -15.69 0.59
N ASP A 60 -13.09 -16.04 1.78
CA ASP A 60 -14.50 -16.13 2.10
C ASP A 60 -15.09 -14.83 2.68
N SER A 61 -14.27 -13.77 2.76
CA SER A 61 -14.67 -12.46 3.25
C SER A 61 -15.10 -11.55 2.11
N ASP A 62 -16.15 -10.77 2.31
CA ASP A 62 -16.57 -9.69 1.39
C ASP A 62 -15.43 -8.71 1.11
N SER A 63 -14.49 -8.57 2.04
CA SER A 63 -13.34 -7.67 1.92
C SER A 63 -12.12 -8.27 1.20
N TYR A 64 -12.20 -9.49 0.66
CA TYR A 64 -11.04 -10.15 0.03
C TYR A 64 -10.46 -9.36 -1.14
N ASN A 65 -11.32 -8.68 -1.89
CA ASN A 65 -10.91 -7.84 -3.03
C ASN A 65 -10.77 -6.36 -2.69
N LEU A 66 -10.87 -6.01 -1.41
CA LEU A 66 -10.68 -4.65 -0.93
C LEU A 66 -9.18 -4.36 -0.79
N ILE A 67 -8.76 -3.20 -1.29
CA ILE A 67 -7.43 -2.66 -1.05
C ILE A 67 -7.54 -1.26 -0.42
N ARG A 68 -6.51 -0.89 0.32
CA ARG A 68 -6.29 0.46 0.80
C ARG A 68 -5.03 0.99 0.10
N PRO A 69 -5.14 1.88 -0.88
CA PRO A 69 -3.99 2.37 -1.67
C PRO A 69 -2.83 2.88 -0.82
N SER A 70 -3.11 3.44 0.36
CA SER A 70 -2.08 3.89 1.31
C SER A 70 -1.27 2.75 1.97
N ASP A 71 -1.66 1.49 1.81
CA ASP A 71 -0.86 0.34 2.28
C ASP A 71 0.24 -0.05 1.26
N ILE A 72 0.21 0.56 0.08
CA ILE A 72 1.20 0.30 -0.97
C ILE A 72 2.42 1.20 -0.72
N VAL A 73 3.54 0.58 -0.32
CA VAL A 73 4.81 1.25 -0.05
C VAL A 73 5.91 0.62 -0.91
N PRO A 74 6.11 1.11 -2.14
CA PRO A 74 7.00 0.46 -3.12
C PRO A 74 8.44 0.27 -2.64
N SER A 75 8.99 1.23 -1.89
CA SER A 75 10.34 1.14 -1.30
C SER A 75 10.48 0.03 -0.25
N TYR A 76 9.40 -0.27 0.48
CA TYR A 76 9.39 -1.40 1.42
C TYR A 76 9.48 -2.72 0.67
N PHE A 77 8.73 -2.86 -0.43
CA PHE A 77 8.78 -4.08 -1.24
C PHE A 77 10.16 -4.33 -1.85
N ASP A 78 10.87 -3.27 -2.27
CA ASP A 78 12.27 -3.37 -2.69
C ASP A 78 13.18 -3.85 -1.55
N THR A 79 13.01 -3.29 -0.34
CA THR A 79 13.74 -3.69 0.86
C THR A 79 13.45 -5.14 1.24
N PHE A 80 12.19 -5.57 1.18
CA PHE A 80 11.77 -6.94 1.50
C PHE A 80 12.33 -7.95 0.50
N ALA A 81 12.34 -7.60 -0.80
CA ALA A 81 12.95 -8.41 -1.83
C ALA A 81 14.46 -8.58 -1.62
N ALA A 82 15.16 -7.49 -1.31
CA ALA A 82 16.59 -7.52 -1.05
C ALA A 82 16.94 -8.30 0.23
N PHE A 83 16.14 -8.16 1.28
CA PHE A 83 16.35 -8.82 2.57
C PHE A 83 16.07 -10.34 2.52
N SER A 84 14.95 -10.73 1.89
CA SER A 84 14.49 -12.13 1.87
C SER A 84 15.03 -12.94 0.70
N GLY A 85 15.47 -12.29 -0.39
CA GLY A 85 15.80 -12.96 -1.65
C GLY A 85 14.58 -13.51 -2.39
N ASP A 86 13.34 -13.16 -1.98
CA ASP A 86 12.10 -13.67 -2.56
C ASP A 86 11.55 -12.69 -3.61
N ASP A 87 11.50 -13.11 -4.86
CA ASP A 87 10.97 -12.33 -5.99
C ASP A 87 9.46 -12.05 -5.90
N PHE A 88 8.78 -12.69 -4.96
CA PHE A 88 7.39 -12.36 -4.63
C PHE A 88 7.21 -10.86 -4.40
N TRP A 89 8.10 -10.22 -3.64
CA TRP A 89 8.02 -8.80 -3.30
C TRP A 89 8.21 -7.88 -4.50
N ARG A 90 9.08 -8.25 -5.46
CA ARG A 90 9.22 -7.50 -6.73
C ARG A 90 7.97 -7.61 -7.59
N THR A 91 7.39 -8.80 -7.66
CA THR A 91 6.15 -9.05 -8.38
C THR A 91 4.99 -8.29 -7.75
N LEU A 92 4.88 -8.31 -6.42
CA LEU A 92 3.89 -7.57 -5.65
C LEU A 92 4.02 -6.05 -5.90
N LYS A 93 5.24 -5.50 -5.83
CA LYS A 93 5.51 -4.09 -6.16
C LYS A 93 4.96 -3.74 -7.54
N LYS A 94 5.32 -4.49 -8.57
CA LYS A 94 4.87 -4.25 -9.95
C LYS A 94 3.35 -4.22 -10.07
N ASN A 95 2.66 -5.19 -9.47
CA ASN A 95 1.20 -5.26 -9.50
C ASN A 95 0.56 -4.10 -8.73
N SER A 96 1.13 -3.75 -7.58
CA SER A 96 0.66 -2.65 -6.73
C SER A 96 0.80 -1.30 -7.41
N VAL A 97 1.94 -1.03 -8.05
CA VAL A 97 2.17 0.21 -8.80
C VAL A 97 1.20 0.32 -9.96
N LYS A 98 0.98 -0.78 -10.71
CA LYS A 98 -0.03 -0.82 -11.79
C LYS A 98 -1.45 -0.50 -11.27
N ALA A 99 -1.81 -0.96 -10.08
CA ALA A 99 -3.10 -0.64 -9.47
C ALA A 99 -3.22 0.86 -9.12
N LEU A 100 -2.16 1.47 -8.58
CA LEU A 100 -2.11 2.91 -8.30
C LEU A 100 -2.20 3.74 -9.58
N GLU A 101 -1.46 3.37 -10.63
CA GLU A 101 -1.54 4.03 -11.95
C GLU A 101 -2.94 3.96 -12.53
N ASN A 102 -3.57 2.80 -12.45
CA ASN A 102 -4.94 2.61 -12.93
C ASN A 102 -5.91 3.55 -12.22
N LEU A 103 -5.86 3.63 -10.88
CA LEU A 103 -6.69 4.56 -10.10
C LEU A 103 -6.36 6.02 -10.43
N SER A 104 -5.09 6.39 -10.46
CA SER A 104 -4.63 7.77 -10.72
C SER A 104 -5.05 8.26 -12.11
N ASN A 105 -5.18 7.36 -13.08
CA ASN A 105 -5.55 7.70 -14.45
C ASN A 105 -7.07 7.83 -14.66
N GLN A 106 -7.89 7.41 -13.71
CA GLN A 106 -9.36 7.51 -13.82
C GLN A 106 -9.87 8.94 -13.61
N HIS A 107 -9.09 9.78 -12.90
CA HIS A 107 -9.51 11.12 -12.54
C HIS A 107 -8.45 12.17 -12.93
N LYS A 108 -8.92 13.36 -13.33
CA LYS A 108 -8.01 14.47 -13.72
C LYS A 108 -7.12 14.94 -12.59
N THR A 109 -7.59 14.82 -11.34
CA THR A 109 -6.85 15.18 -10.14
C THR A 109 -5.61 14.31 -9.93
N GLY A 110 -5.59 13.09 -10.44
CA GLY A 110 -4.58 12.08 -10.13
C GLY A 110 -4.59 11.60 -8.68
N LEU A 111 -5.55 12.07 -7.85
CA LEU A 111 -5.70 11.64 -6.48
C LEU A 111 -6.16 10.18 -6.39
N LEU A 112 -5.87 9.56 -5.28
CA LEU A 112 -6.19 8.16 -4.99
C LEU A 112 -7.17 8.07 -3.82
N PRO A 113 -8.10 7.09 -3.81
CA PRO A 113 -9.10 6.97 -2.76
C PRO A 113 -8.53 6.40 -1.47
N ASP A 114 -9.30 6.53 -0.38
CA ASP A 114 -9.03 5.82 0.87
C ASP A 114 -9.11 4.31 0.68
N PHE A 115 -10.12 3.82 -0.07
CA PHE A 115 -10.34 2.41 -0.38
C PHE A 115 -10.73 2.20 -1.84
N ALA A 116 -10.36 1.05 -2.37
CA ALA A 116 -10.73 0.62 -3.71
C ALA A 116 -10.99 -0.89 -3.77
N TRP A 117 -11.83 -1.30 -4.72
CA TRP A 117 -12.12 -2.68 -5.03
C TRP A 117 -11.34 -3.14 -6.26
N VAL A 118 -10.86 -4.37 -6.23
CA VAL A 118 -10.13 -4.97 -7.34
C VAL A 118 -10.93 -6.13 -7.89
N GLU A 119 -11.41 -5.99 -9.11
CA GLU A 119 -12.12 -7.05 -9.82
C GLU A 119 -11.35 -7.40 -11.10
N LYS A 120 -10.73 -8.57 -11.10
CA LYS A 120 -9.83 -9.02 -12.18
C LYS A 120 -8.71 -7.99 -12.41
N ASP A 121 -8.71 -7.31 -13.55
CA ASP A 121 -7.71 -6.29 -13.93
C ASP A 121 -8.20 -4.86 -13.70
N THR A 122 -9.40 -4.68 -13.12
CA THR A 122 -10.01 -3.37 -12.89
C THR A 122 -9.91 -3.01 -11.41
N VAL A 123 -9.49 -1.77 -11.14
CA VAL A 123 -9.49 -1.20 -9.80
C VAL A 123 -10.45 -0.03 -9.77
N THR A 124 -11.42 -0.05 -8.85
CA THR A 124 -12.49 0.95 -8.76
C THR A 124 -12.55 1.55 -7.36
N PRO A 125 -12.61 2.88 -7.20
CA PRO A 125 -12.82 3.50 -5.90
C PRO A 125 -14.06 2.95 -5.18
N ALA A 126 -13.98 2.81 -3.86
CA ALA A 126 -15.13 2.40 -3.05
C ALA A 126 -16.25 3.43 -3.13
N LYS A 127 -17.48 3.02 -2.81
CA LYS A 127 -18.60 3.96 -2.71
C LYS A 127 -18.59 4.63 -1.33
N LYS A 128 -19.17 5.82 -1.26
CA LYS A 128 -19.38 6.55 0.01
C LYS A 128 -20.06 5.63 1.05
N ASN A 129 -19.54 5.61 2.28
CA ASN A 129 -20.05 4.82 3.41
C ASN A 129 -20.08 3.30 3.16
N GLN A 130 -19.23 2.80 2.30
CA GLN A 130 -19.18 1.35 2.01
C GLN A 130 -18.30 0.59 2.99
N ILE A 131 -17.27 1.22 3.54
CA ILE A 131 -16.24 0.59 4.39
C ILE A 131 -16.18 1.27 5.77
N ALA A 132 -15.69 2.50 5.82
CA ALA A 132 -15.39 3.21 7.06
C ALA A 132 -16.09 4.57 7.18
N GLY A 133 -16.50 5.19 6.08
CA GLY A 133 -17.16 6.49 6.14
C GLY A 133 -17.35 7.20 4.81
N ALA A 134 -17.67 8.49 4.93
CA ALA A 134 -18.10 9.32 3.80
C ALA A 134 -17.04 9.48 2.69
N ASN A 135 -15.77 9.32 3.03
CA ASN A 135 -14.64 9.52 2.11
C ASN A 135 -14.03 8.24 1.56
N ASP A 136 -14.66 7.07 1.75
CA ASP A 136 -14.09 5.77 1.34
C ASP A 136 -13.58 5.77 -0.10
N GLY A 137 -14.33 6.33 -1.03
CA GLY A 137 -13.95 6.42 -2.45
C GLY A 137 -13.28 7.74 -2.84
N ASN A 138 -12.94 8.59 -1.88
CA ASN A 138 -12.31 9.88 -2.08
C ASN A 138 -10.90 9.92 -1.48
N TYR A 139 -10.15 10.98 -1.76
CA TYR A 139 -8.91 11.26 -1.05
C TYR A 139 -9.24 11.78 0.35
N GLY A 140 -8.98 10.99 1.36
CA GLY A 140 -9.31 11.28 2.76
C GLY A 140 -8.17 10.93 3.72
N ALA A 141 -8.53 10.61 4.97
CA ALA A 141 -7.58 10.37 6.06
C ALA A 141 -6.64 9.17 5.83
N ASN A 142 -7.06 8.17 5.06
CA ASN A 142 -6.16 7.07 4.68
C ASN A 142 -5.26 7.48 3.52
N ALA A 143 -5.82 8.06 2.48
CA ALA A 143 -5.09 8.43 1.27
C ALA A 143 -4.05 9.53 1.50
N CYS A 144 -4.21 10.38 2.53
CA CYS A 144 -3.23 11.44 2.86
C CYS A 144 -1.81 10.90 3.15
N ARG A 145 -1.67 9.61 3.46
CA ARG A 145 -0.38 8.94 3.67
C ARG A 145 0.33 8.57 2.35
N ILE A 146 -0.40 8.55 1.22
CA ILE A 146 0.14 8.05 -0.06
C ILE A 146 1.33 8.90 -0.54
N PRO A 147 1.30 10.25 -0.54
CA PRO A 147 2.40 11.04 -1.06
C PRO A 147 3.75 10.72 -0.40
N TRP A 148 3.81 10.65 0.93
CA TRP A 148 5.08 10.36 1.59
C TRP A 148 5.53 8.90 1.43
N ARG A 149 4.59 7.94 1.32
CA ARG A 149 4.89 6.54 1.07
C ARG A 149 5.46 6.31 -0.33
N LEU A 150 4.99 7.07 -1.33
CA LEU A 150 5.53 7.03 -2.68
C LEU A 150 6.83 7.81 -2.83
N ALA A 151 7.02 8.91 -2.09
CA ALA A 151 8.18 9.78 -2.19
C ALA A 151 9.52 9.09 -1.86
N SER A 152 9.47 7.98 -1.12
CA SER A 152 10.67 7.18 -0.80
C SER A 152 11.13 6.24 -1.93
N SER A 153 10.41 6.21 -3.06
CA SER A 153 10.74 5.35 -4.21
C SER A 153 11.46 6.12 -5.31
N ASN A 154 12.47 5.48 -5.91
CA ASN A 154 13.15 5.99 -7.11
C ASN A 154 12.56 5.41 -8.42
N ASP A 155 11.45 4.68 -8.33
CA ASP A 155 10.79 4.05 -9.47
C ASP A 155 10.06 5.11 -10.32
N LYS A 156 10.26 5.06 -11.64
CA LYS A 156 9.70 6.04 -12.58
C LYS A 156 8.16 6.04 -12.58
N ASP A 157 7.56 4.87 -12.53
CA ASP A 157 6.10 4.72 -12.61
C ASP A 157 5.47 5.23 -11.30
N VAL A 158 6.10 4.93 -10.15
CA VAL A 158 5.71 5.49 -8.85
C VAL A 158 5.79 7.02 -8.87
N ASN A 159 6.87 7.57 -9.42
CA ASN A 159 7.07 9.02 -9.50
C ASN A 159 6.05 9.71 -10.42
N GLN A 160 5.55 9.04 -11.45
CA GLN A 160 4.47 9.56 -12.28
C GLN A 160 3.17 9.71 -11.51
N VAL A 161 2.78 8.69 -10.72
CA VAL A 161 1.60 8.76 -9.84
C VAL A 161 1.75 9.89 -8.83
N LEU A 162 2.90 9.94 -8.14
CA LEU A 162 3.19 10.98 -7.15
C LEU A 162 3.12 12.38 -7.77
N SER A 163 3.74 12.58 -8.94
CA SER A 163 3.78 13.89 -9.62
C SER A 163 2.39 14.40 -9.96
N LYS A 164 1.48 13.53 -10.42
CA LYS A 164 0.08 13.93 -10.68
C LYS A 164 -0.61 14.43 -9.42
N MET A 165 -0.48 13.70 -8.31
CA MET A 165 -1.05 14.10 -7.03
C MET A 165 -0.46 15.43 -6.55
N MET A 166 0.86 15.59 -6.64
CA MET A 166 1.54 16.82 -6.19
C MET A 166 1.16 18.01 -7.04
N ASN A 167 1.02 17.87 -8.36
CA ASN A 167 0.54 18.94 -9.23
C ASN A 167 -0.86 19.43 -8.82
N PHE A 168 -1.77 18.51 -8.48
CA PHE A 168 -3.08 18.89 -7.95
C PHE A 168 -2.97 19.75 -6.68
N PHE A 169 -2.11 19.36 -5.73
CA PHE A 169 -1.94 20.13 -4.48
C PHE A 169 -1.25 21.47 -4.71
N LEU A 170 -0.30 21.57 -5.63
CA LEU A 170 0.38 22.82 -5.97
C LEU A 170 -0.55 23.89 -6.54
N GLU A 171 -1.68 23.49 -7.13
CA GLU A 171 -2.71 24.39 -7.64
C GLU A 171 -3.66 24.91 -6.54
N LYS A 172 -3.53 24.43 -5.30
CA LYS A 172 -4.44 24.81 -4.20
C LYS A 172 -3.86 25.94 -3.35
N ASN A 173 -4.68 26.92 -3.05
CA ASN A 173 -4.32 27.98 -2.11
C ASN A 173 -4.28 27.50 -0.66
N THR A 174 -5.08 26.47 -0.34
CA THR A 174 -5.16 25.82 0.98
C THR A 174 -5.26 24.32 0.80
N ILE A 175 -4.63 23.57 1.72
CA ILE A 175 -4.75 22.11 1.77
C ILE A 175 -5.88 21.76 2.74
N ASN A 176 -6.86 21.01 2.25
CA ASN A 176 -7.99 20.52 3.02
C ASN A 176 -7.77 19.07 3.50
N GLU A 177 -8.59 18.66 4.47
CA GLU A 177 -8.58 17.30 5.04
C GLU A 177 -8.92 16.21 4.02
N GLY A 178 -9.75 16.54 2.99
CA GLY A 178 -10.12 15.58 1.95
C GLY A 178 -10.54 16.27 0.66
N TYR A 179 -10.56 15.48 -0.42
CA TYR A 179 -10.95 15.92 -1.77
C TYR A 179 -11.70 14.80 -2.49
N THR A 180 -12.68 15.18 -3.29
CA THR A 180 -13.26 14.28 -4.30
C THR A 180 -12.21 13.99 -5.38
N LEU A 181 -12.27 12.78 -5.93
CA LEU A 181 -11.37 12.34 -7.02
C LEU A 181 -11.68 13.06 -8.33
#